data_a9886ffb242a2a5414dac61ca5d48910
#
_entry.id   a9886ffb242a2a5414dac61ca5d48910
#
_cell.length_a   1.000
_cell.length_b   1.000
_cell.length_c   1.000
_cell.angle_alpha   90.00
_cell.angle_beta   90.00
_cell.angle_gamma   90.00
#
_symmetry.space_group_name_H-M   'P 1'
#
loop_
_entity.id
_entity.type
_entity.pdbx_description
1 polymer ?
#
loop_
_entity_poly.entity_id
_entity_poly.type
_entity_poly.pdbx_seq_one_letter_code
_entity_poly.pdbx_strand_id
1 'polypeptide(L)'
;MRANIVAVVVAVCLNRAWAAGPIPVDCDRACLEGLVNQYLAALVAHDPKRLPLSTDVKYTENDQILDVGDGFWNTATAIGNYKHYFADPVTEQAAFMGTMVEADHLVLMALRLKVELGRITEIESSYFRAGGGGPSGVPDLDKLGKPEALWLEPPPGPRASRQQLIATANAYFAGLQRNDGKGYYPFTNDCDRIENGAHTTNNPAIQARSGGFNAMALSCKPQFESGYYAVVTRIHHRRYPLVDEERGVVWSYAIFDHGGTVPVVHLTNGETVDMKNFNRPSSIEVTEAFRIENGKIRRVEMVGSGVTFHLNPAWPGGLSDR
;
A
#
# COMPACT_ATOMS: atom_id res chain seq x y z
N MET A 1 16.18 -72.53 15.80
CA MET A 1 16.13 -71.31 14.99
C MET A 1 14.88 -70.51 15.37
N ARG A 2 15.02 -69.40 16.07
CA ARG A 2 13.89 -68.58 16.46
C ARG A 2 13.91 -67.36 15.49
N ALA A 3 12.86 -67.20 14.69
CA ALA A 3 12.70 -66.10 13.81
C ALA A 3 12.13 -64.90 14.57
N ASN A 4 12.87 -63.80 14.63
CA ASN A 4 12.40 -62.50 15.16
C ASN A 4 11.63 -61.79 14.08
N ILE A 5 10.32 -61.60 14.27
CA ILE A 5 9.47 -60.74 13.42
C ILE A 5 9.60 -59.30 13.95
N VAL A 6 10.21 -58.44 13.18
CA VAL A 6 10.26 -56.99 13.45
C VAL A 6 8.99 -56.36 12.82
N ALA A 7 8.07 -55.92 13.67
CA ALA A 7 6.91 -55.17 13.24
C ALA A 7 7.31 -53.71 13.00
N VAL A 8 7.28 -53.26 11.75
CA VAL A 8 7.45 -51.83 11.39
C VAL A 8 6.09 -51.12 11.56
N VAL A 9 5.99 -50.30 12.57
CA VAL A 9 4.84 -49.40 12.76
C VAL A 9 5.03 -48.17 11.89
N VAL A 10 4.31 -48.10 10.78
CA VAL A 10 4.24 -46.89 9.96
C VAL A 10 3.28 -45.92 10.62
N ALA A 11 3.79 -44.88 11.27
CA ALA A 11 2.97 -43.79 11.77
C ALA A 11 2.51 -42.91 10.59
N VAL A 12 1.25 -43.09 10.18
CA VAL A 12 0.60 -42.21 9.23
C VAL A 12 0.24 -40.90 9.96
N CYS A 13 1.06 -39.86 9.80
CA CYS A 13 0.70 -38.51 10.21
C CYS A 13 -0.43 -38.02 9.32
N LEU A 14 -1.67 -38.18 9.76
CA LEU A 14 -2.83 -37.54 9.17
C LEU A 14 -2.73 -36.01 9.46
N ASN A 15 -2.20 -35.24 8.52
CA ASN A 15 -2.34 -33.81 8.51
C ASN A 15 -3.82 -33.47 8.38
N ARG A 16 -4.51 -33.34 9.51
CA ARG A 16 -5.84 -32.74 9.54
C ARG A 16 -5.65 -31.26 9.19
N ALA A 17 -5.98 -30.86 7.95
CA ALA A 17 -6.24 -29.49 7.62
C ALA A 17 -7.40 -29.00 8.49
N TRP A 18 -7.09 -28.26 9.54
CA TRP A 18 -8.11 -27.62 10.37
C TRP A 18 -8.69 -26.49 9.54
N ALA A 19 -9.98 -26.56 9.23
CA ALA A 19 -10.68 -25.39 8.73
C ALA A 19 -10.52 -24.26 9.77
N ALA A 20 -10.12 -23.08 9.35
CA ALA A 20 -9.93 -21.96 10.25
C ALA A 20 -11.25 -21.68 10.99
N GLY A 21 -11.20 -21.65 12.31
CA GLY A 21 -12.35 -21.21 13.13
C GLY A 21 -12.70 -19.75 12.87
N PRO A 22 -13.87 -19.29 13.33
CA PRO A 22 -14.25 -17.89 13.22
C PRO A 22 -13.28 -17.00 14.01
N ILE A 23 -13.04 -15.79 13.50
CA ILE A 23 -12.22 -14.77 14.16
C ILE A 23 -12.98 -14.30 15.43
N PRO A 24 -12.29 -14.08 16.58
CA PRO A 24 -12.94 -13.51 17.76
C PRO A 24 -13.63 -12.18 17.49
N VAL A 25 -14.75 -11.93 18.15
CA VAL A 25 -15.52 -10.68 18.01
C VAL A 25 -14.73 -9.46 18.50
N ASP A 26 -13.84 -9.64 19.50
CA ASP A 26 -12.97 -8.59 20.04
C ASP A 26 -11.53 -8.78 19.51
N CYS A 27 -11.35 -8.82 18.19
CA CYS A 27 -10.07 -9.01 17.56
C CYS A 27 -9.22 -7.73 17.71
N ASP A 28 -8.31 -7.73 18.69
CA ASP A 28 -7.37 -6.63 18.92
C ASP A 28 -6.28 -6.55 17.82
N ARG A 29 -5.35 -5.60 17.96
CA ARG A 29 -4.24 -5.42 17.03
C ARG A 29 -3.46 -6.71 16.79
N ALA A 30 -3.09 -7.43 17.84
CA ALA A 30 -2.29 -8.64 17.70
C ALA A 30 -3.05 -9.75 16.96
N CYS A 31 -4.35 -9.87 17.23
CA CYS A 31 -5.25 -10.76 16.51
C CYS A 31 -5.33 -10.39 15.01
N LEU A 32 -5.54 -9.11 14.68
CA LEU A 32 -5.62 -8.60 13.30
C LEU A 32 -4.29 -8.79 12.54
N GLU A 33 -3.14 -8.48 13.15
CA GLU A 33 -1.82 -8.72 12.57
C GLU A 33 -1.56 -10.23 12.40
N GLY A 34 -2.04 -11.05 13.33
CA GLY A 34 -2.03 -12.52 13.23
C GLY A 34 -2.84 -13.04 12.04
N LEU A 35 -3.99 -12.41 11.75
CA LEU A 35 -4.82 -12.74 10.59
C LEU A 35 -4.11 -12.44 9.27
N VAL A 36 -3.37 -11.33 9.18
CA VAL A 36 -2.52 -11.03 8.02
C VAL A 36 -1.48 -12.15 7.83
N ASN A 37 -0.80 -12.58 8.90
CA ASN A 37 0.17 -13.67 8.80
C ASN A 37 -0.48 -14.98 8.35
N GLN A 38 -1.70 -15.27 8.82
CA GLN A 38 -2.47 -16.43 8.37
C GLN A 38 -2.82 -16.33 6.87
N TYR A 39 -3.22 -15.14 6.41
CA TYR A 39 -3.48 -14.87 4.99
C TYR A 39 -2.22 -15.11 4.14
N LEU A 40 -1.09 -14.51 4.52
CA LEU A 40 0.17 -14.67 3.79
C LEU A 40 0.63 -16.15 3.74
N ALA A 41 0.47 -16.88 4.83
CA ALA A 41 0.78 -18.32 4.87
C ALA A 41 -0.17 -19.16 3.99
N ALA A 42 -1.45 -18.82 3.94
CA ALA A 42 -2.43 -19.46 3.06
C ALA A 42 -2.14 -19.18 1.59
N LEU A 43 -1.79 -17.92 1.28
CA LEU A 43 -1.41 -17.46 -0.06
C LEU A 43 -0.22 -18.25 -0.62
N VAL A 44 0.88 -18.35 0.14
CA VAL A 44 2.07 -19.11 -0.27
C VAL A 44 1.80 -20.62 -0.34
N ALA A 45 0.84 -21.12 0.44
CA ALA A 45 0.41 -22.52 0.36
C ALA A 45 -0.60 -22.77 -0.78
N HIS A 46 -1.02 -21.74 -1.52
CA HIS A 46 -2.07 -21.81 -2.55
C HIS A 46 -3.37 -22.45 -2.05
N ASP A 47 -3.72 -22.24 -0.77
CA ASP A 47 -4.86 -22.88 -0.14
C ASP A 47 -5.77 -21.89 0.62
N PRO A 48 -6.75 -21.28 -0.08
CA PRO A 48 -7.69 -20.36 0.52
C PRO A 48 -8.55 -20.97 1.65
N LYS A 49 -8.69 -22.30 1.69
CA LYS A 49 -9.48 -23.00 2.72
C LYS A 49 -8.89 -22.89 4.12
N ARG A 50 -7.65 -22.43 4.22
CA ARG A 50 -6.99 -22.11 5.50
C ARG A 50 -7.50 -20.83 6.15
N LEU A 51 -8.33 -20.07 5.42
CA LEU A 51 -8.85 -18.78 5.88
C LEU A 51 -10.33 -18.87 6.28
N PRO A 52 -10.76 -18.12 7.30
CA PRO A 52 -12.17 -18.02 7.69
C PRO A 52 -12.90 -17.04 6.75
N LEU A 53 -13.02 -17.37 5.48
CA LEU A 53 -13.68 -16.52 4.49
C LEU A 53 -15.20 -16.54 4.67
N SER A 54 -15.86 -15.41 4.40
CA SER A 54 -17.31 -15.37 4.17
C SER A 54 -17.64 -16.03 2.83
N THR A 55 -18.90 -16.45 2.66
CA THR A 55 -19.35 -17.08 1.41
C THR A 55 -19.40 -16.11 0.23
N ASP A 56 -19.46 -14.82 0.51
CA ASP A 56 -19.58 -13.71 -0.41
C ASP A 56 -18.35 -12.77 -0.33
N VAL A 57 -17.20 -13.31 0.12
CA VAL A 57 -15.96 -12.53 0.21
C VAL A 57 -15.65 -11.86 -1.12
N LYS A 58 -15.39 -10.55 -1.07
CA LYS A 58 -14.94 -9.79 -2.22
C LYS A 58 -13.42 -9.72 -2.24
N TYR A 59 -12.80 -10.19 -3.33
CA TYR A 59 -11.36 -10.11 -3.55
C TYR A 59 -11.05 -9.29 -4.79
N THR A 60 -10.04 -8.41 -4.66
CA THR A 60 -9.46 -7.68 -5.81
C THR A 60 -7.94 -7.78 -5.80
N GLU A 61 -7.37 -7.77 -6.99
CA GLU A 61 -5.95 -7.64 -7.28
C GLU A 61 -5.74 -6.50 -8.27
N ASN A 62 -4.99 -5.44 -7.89
CA ASN A 62 -4.82 -4.22 -8.69
C ASN A 62 -6.19 -3.73 -9.22
N ASP A 63 -7.15 -3.64 -8.31
CA ASP A 63 -8.55 -3.23 -8.56
C ASP A 63 -9.38 -4.12 -9.51
N GLN A 64 -8.85 -5.28 -9.94
CA GLN A 64 -9.61 -6.27 -10.69
C GLN A 64 -10.28 -7.27 -9.74
N ILE A 65 -11.58 -7.51 -9.92
CA ILE A 65 -12.32 -8.53 -9.15
C ILE A 65 -11.89 -9.92 -9.63
N LEU A 66 -11.47 -10.76 -8.69
CA LEU A 66 -11.06 -12.15 -8.93
C LEU A 66 -11.72 -13.08 -7.89
N ASP A 67 -11.73 -14.36 -8.17
CA ASP A 67 -12.02 -15.38 -7.15
C ASP A 67 -10.80 -15.59 -6.25
N VAL A 68 -11.04 -15.81 -4.94
CA VAL A 68 -9.92 -16.08 -4.02
C VAL A 68 -9.29 -17.43 -4.38
N GLY A 69 -8.01 -17.38 -4.68
CA GLY A 69 -7.25 -18.52 -5.23
C GLY A 69 -6.72 -18.25 -6.63
N ASP A 70 -7.22 -17.21 -7.31
CA ASP A 70 -6.72 -16.77 -8.61
C ASP A 70 -5.69 -15.64 -8.50
N GLY A 71 -5.11 -15.22 -9.63
CA GLY A 71 -4.12 -14.18 -9.72
C GLY A 71 -2.83 -14.54 -8.97
N PHE A 72 -2.38 -13.65 -8.08
CA PHE A 72 -1.15 -13.81 -7.30
C PHE A 72 -1.17 -15.06 -6.39
N TRP A 73 -2.36 -15.58 -6.03
CA TRP A 73 -2.50 -16.84 -5.32
C TRP A 73 -1.89 -18.04 -6.06
N ASN A 74 -1.82 -17.98 -7.39
CA ASN A 74 -1.23 -19.06 -8.20
C ASN A 74 0.28 -18.92 -8.38
N THR A 75 0.87 -17.76 -8.09
CA THR A 75 2.26 -17.46 -8.45
C THR A 75 3.16 -17.10 -7.27
N ALA A 76 2.60 -16.72 -6.11
CA ALA A 76 3.35 -16.41 -4.91
C ALA A 76 4.06 -17.66 -4.35
N THR A 77 5.38 -17.58 -4.14
CA THR A 77 6.19 -18.73 -3.68
C THR A 77 6.76 -18.57 -2.28
N ALA A 78 6.95 -17.34 -1.81
CA ALA A 78 7.46 -17.07 -0.47
C ALA A 78 7.08 -15.67 0.03
N ILE A 79 7.19 -15.47 1.34
CA ILE A 79 7.09 -14.16 2.00
C ILE A 79 8.50 -13.60 2.10
N GLY A 80 8.68 -12.34 1.66
CA GLY A 80 9.97 -11.65 1.73
C GLY A 80 10.30 -11.10 3.12
N ASN A 81 11.36 -10.30 3.19
CA ASN A 81 11.91 -9.81 4.45
C ASN A 81 11.25 -8.53 4.98
N TYR A 82 10.79 -7.65 4.09
CA TYR A 82 10.09 -6.44 4.50
C TYR A 82 8.65 -6.75 4.89
N LYS A 83 8.26 -6.37 6.12
CA LYS A 83 6.92 -6.64 6.67
C LYS A 83 6.47 -5.47 7.53
N HIS A 84 5.47 -4.74 7.06
CA HIS A 84 4.88 -3.61 7.74
C HIS A 84 3.38 -3.85 7.94
N TYR A 85 2.93 -3.87 9.19
CA TYR A 85 1.57 -4.20 9.59
C TYR A 85 0.83 -2.98 10.09
N PHE A 86 -0.46 -2.90 9.76
CA PHE A 86 -1.38 -1.88 10.19
C PHE A 86 -2.66 -2.54 10.72
N ALA A 87 -3.25 -1.97 11.76
CA ALA A 87 -4.48 -2.51 12.34
C ALA A 87 -5.40 -1.41 12.82
N ASP A 88 -6.67 -1.60 12.59
CA ASP A 88 -7.77 -0.76 13.06
C ASP A 88 -8.81 -1.65 13.76
N PRO A 89 -8.64 -1.90 15.08
CA PRO A 89 -9.59 -2.72 15.83
C PRO A 89 -11.02 -2.14 15.89
N VAL A 90 -11.16 -0.82 15.70
CA VAL A 90 -12.49 -0.15 15.74
C VAL A 90 -13.35 -0.55 14.54
N THR A 91 -12.76 -0.73 13.39
CA THR A 91 -13.46 -1.12 12.15
C THR A 91 -13.13 -2.54 11.72
N GLU A 92 -12.45 -3.31 12.57
CA GLU A 92 -12.04 -4.69 12.36
C GLU A 92 -11.31 -4.89 11.02
N GLN A 93 -10.33 -4.01 10.76
CA GLN A 93 -9.52 -4.06 9.55
C GLN A 93 -8.03 -4.22 9.86
N ALA A 94 -7.37 -5.00 9.04
CA ALA A 94 -5.91 -5.16 9.03
C ALA A 94 -5.35 -4.84 7.66
N ALA A 95 -4.12 -4.31 7.63
CA ALA A 95 -3.42 -4.10 6.38
C ALA A 95 -1.92 -4.45 6.51
N PHE A 96 -1.28 -4.60 5.37
CA PHE A 96 0.11 -5.01 5.26
C PHE A 96 0.74 -4.37 4.03
N MET A 97 1.94 -3.82 4.19
CA MET A 97 2.87 -3.57 3.09
C MET A 97 4.09 -4.45 3.28
N GLY A 98 4.53 -5.15 2.25
CA GLY A 98 5.69 -6.01 2.37
C GLY A 98 6.11 -6.67 1.10
N THR A 99 7.26 -7.33 1.15
CA THR A 99 7.79 -8.06 0.00
C THR A 99 7.29 -9.49 -0.02
N MET A 100 6.94 -9.94 -1.22
CA MET A 100 6.61 -11.33 -1.56
C MET A 100 7.55 -11.81 -2.66
N VAL A 101 7.63 -13.11 -2.88
CA VAL A 101 8.40 -13.71 -3.97
C VAL A 101 7.44 -14.30 -5.00
N GLU A 102 7.63 -13.94 -6.25
CA GLU A 102 6.92 -14.46 -7.43
C GLU A 102 7.95 -14.77 -8.52
N ALA A 103 7.98 -16.01 -9.03
CA ALA A 103 8.92 -16.43 -10.09
C ALA A 103 10.39 -15.99 -9.79
N ASP A 104 10.83 -16.21 -8.56
CA ASP A 104 12.18 -15.83 -8.04
C ASP A 104 12.48 -14.32 -8.01
N HIS A 105 11.47 -13.48 -8.19
CA HIS A 105 11.60 -12.02 -8.10
C HIS A 105 10.82 -11.47 -6.89
N LEU A 106 11.35 -10.41 -6.28
CA LEU A 106 10.61 -9.69 -5.25
C LEU A 106 9.52 -8.82 -5.87
N VAL A 107 8.36 -8.91 -5.26
CA VAL A 107 7.16 -8.10 -5.53
C VAL A 107 6.82 -7.33 -4.26
N LEU A 108 6.54 -6.04 -4.36
CA LEU A 108 6.00 -5.29 -3.25
C LEU A 108 4.48 -5.40 -3.25
N MET A 109 3.92 -5.82 -2.13
CA MET A 109 2.48 -6.05 -1.93
C MET A 109 1.92 -5.06 -0.92
N ALA A 110 0.76 -4.50 -1.22
CA ALA A 110 -0.14 -3.90 -0.24
C ALA A 110 -1.40 -4.77 -0.13
N LEU A 111 -1.83 -5.05 1.08
CA LEU A 111 -2.99 -5.90 1.37
C LEU A 111 -3.86 -5.24 2.43
N ARG A 112 -5.18 -5.26 2.24
CA ARG A 112 -6.17 -4.94 3.28
C ARG A 112 -7.14 -6.11 3.44
N LEU A 113 -7.42 -6.43 4.68
CA LEU A 113 -8.44 -7.39 5.08
C LEU A 113 -9.50 -6.67 5.91
N LYS A 114 -10.77 -6.96 5.66
CA LYS A 114 -11.88 -6.55 6.52
C LYS A 114 -12.54 -7.77 7.12
N VAL A 115 -12.85 -7.68 8.40
CA VAL A 115 -13.53 -8.72 9.16
C VAL A 115 -14.93 -8.26 9.52
N GLU A 116 -15.92 -9.12 9.33
CA GLU A 116 -17.28 -8.94 9.80
C GLU A 116 -17.82 -10.27 10.30
N LEU A 117 -18.48 -10.26 11.45
CA LEU A 117 -19.05 -11.46 12.07
C LEU A 117 -18.06 -12.63 12.17
N GLY A 118 -16.80 -12.34 12.46
CA GLY A 118 -15.75 -13.33 12.63
C GLY A 118 -15.25 -13.98 11.34
N ARG A 119 -15.49 -13.35 10.18
CA ARG A 119 -15.02 -13.82 8.87
C ARG A 119 -14.43 -12.69 8.04
N ILE A 120 -13.50 -13.04 7.17
CA ILE A 120 -12.95 -12.10 6.18
C ILE A 120 -14.02 -11.90 5.10
N THR A 121 -14.50 -10.66 4.96
CA THR A 121 -15.51 -10.26 3.96
C THR A 121 -14.92 -9.48 2.79
N GLU A 122 -13.76 -8.82 3.01
CA GLU A 122 -13.07 -8.08 1.97
C GLU A 122 -11.58 -8.38 1.97
N ILE A 123 -11.03 -8.59 0.78
CA ILE A 123 -9.60 -8.73 0.50
C ILE A 123 -9.28 -7.78 -0.64
N GLU A 124 -8.44 -6.79 -0.38
CA GLU A 124 -8.02 -5.81 -1.39
C GLU A 124 -6.50 -5.80 -1.44
N SER A 125 -5.93 -6.18 -2.58
CA SER A 125 -4.49 -6.28 -2.76
C SER A 125 -4.01 -5.50 -3.97
N SER A 126 -2.85 -4.86 -3.82
CA SER A 126 -2.13 -4.16 -4.88
C SER A 126 -0.71 -4.67 -4.93
N TYR A 127 -0.17 -4.85 -6.13
CA TYR A 127 1.16 -5.40 -6.34
C TYR A 127 1.98 -4.51 -7.26
N PHE A 128 3.19 -4.22 -6.83
CA PHE A 128 4.20 -3.62 -7.69
C PHE A 128 5.26 -4.66 -8.03
N ARG A 129 5.39 -4.94 -9.34
CA ARG A 129 6.45 -5.78 -9.91
C ARG A 129 7.54 -4.89 -10.48
N ALA A 130 8.74 -4.98 -9.96
CA ALA A 130 9.88 -4.20 -10.46
C ALA A 130 10.11 -4.49 -11.95
N GLY A 131 10.38 -3.43 -12.74
CA GLY A 131 10.49 -3.53 -14.20
C GLY A 131 9.31 -2.96 -14.98
N GLY A 132 8.21 -2.64 -14.33
CA GLY A 132 6.99 -2.07 -14.93
C GLY A 132 7.01 -0.55 -15.17
N GLY A 133 8.16 0.13 -15.04
CA GLY A 133 8.29 1.53 -15.44
C GLY A 133 7.70 2.56 -14.49
N GLY A 134 8.03 2.52 -13.21
CA GLY A 134 7.72 3.58 -12.25
C GLY A 134 8.67 4.79 -12.34
N PRO A 135 8.32 5.94 -11.71
CA PRO A 135 9.11 7.18 -11.76
C PRO A 135 10.50 7.09 -11.10
N SER A 136 10.78 6.12 -10.29
CA SER A 136 11.94 6.06 -9.38
C SER A 136 13.04 5.07 -9.77
N GLY A 137 13.07 4.54 -10.98
CA GLY A 137 14.02 3.47 -11.34
C GLY A 137 13.57 2.11 -10.79
N VAL A 138 14.45 1.10 -10.85
CA VAL A 138 14.16 -0.22 -10.25
C VAL A 138 14.59 -0.15 -8.78
N PRO A 139 13.64 -0.17 -7.82
CA PRO A 139 13.99 -0.19 -6.41
C PRO A 139 14.68 -1.52 -6.06
N ASP A 140 15.64 -1.46 -5.17
CA ASP A 140 16.24 -2.64 -4.57
C ASP A 140 15.38 -3.07 -3.36
N LEU A 141 14.36 -3.89 -3.62
CA LEU A 141 13.41 -4.31 -2.59
C LEU A 141 14.06 -5.14 -1.47
N ASP A 142 15.22 -5.75 -1.73
CA ASP A 142 16.00 -6.46 -0.71
C ASP A 142 16.53 -5.52 0.38
N LYS A 143 16.73 -4.24 0.05
CA LYS A 143 17.28 -3.22 0.97
C LYS A 143 16.25 -2.47 1.80
N LEU A 144 14.96 -2.76 1.66
CA LEU A 144 13.91 -2.08 2.45
C LEU A 144 14.09 -2.28 3.97
N GLY A 145 14.67 -3.41 4.38
CA GLY A 145 14.99 -3.65 5.79
C GLY A 145 13.75 -3.90 6.65
N LYS A 146 13.54 -3.05 7.65
CA LYS A 146 12.37 -3.07 8.55
C LYS A 146 11.70 -1.70 8.54
N PRO A 147 10.39 -1.63 8.82
CA PRO A 147 9.72 -0.35 9.03
C PRO A 147 10.42 0.48 10.12
N GLU A 148 10.48 1.79 9.93
CA GLU A 148 11.04 2.70 10.94
C GLU A 148 10.23 2.60 12.24
N ALA A 149 10.91 2.73 13.41
CA ALA A 149 10.27 2.64 14.73
C ALA A 149 9.09 3.61 14.89
N LEU A 150 9.18 4.80 14.27
CA LEU A 150 8.11 5.80 14.32
C LEU A 150 6.75 5.31 13.81
N TRP A 151 6.71 4.30 12.94
CA TRP A 151 5.47 3.71 12.47
C TRP A 151 4.79 2.82 13.52
N LEU A 152 5.57 2.31 14.46
CA LEU A 152 5.14 1.30 15.44
C LEU A 152 4.75 1.93 16.78
N GLU A 153 5.14 3.18 17.03
CA GLU A 153 4.93 3.91 18.27
C GLU A 153 3.80 4.94 18.16
N PRO A 154 3.09 5.26 19.25
CA PRO A 154 2.18 6.40 19.27
C PRO A 154 2.90 7.70 18.90
N PRO A 155 2.25 8.62 18.15
CA PRO A 155 2.84 9.92 17.86
C PRO A 155 2.99 10.75 19.14
N PRO A 156 3.96 11.68 19.18
CA PRO A 156 4.08 12.61 20.30
C PRO A 156 2.88 13.57 20.33
N GLY A 157 2.45 13.93 21.54
CA GLY A 157 1.37 14.89 21.77
C GLY A 157 -0.03 14.25 21.87
N PRO A 158 -1.07 15.06 21.82
CA PRO A 158 -2.45 14.58 21.92
C PRO A 158 -2.81 13.67 20.75
N ARG A 159 -3.57 12.60 21.03
CA ARG A 159 -4.09 11.70 20.00
C ARG A 159 -5.07 12.46 19.08
N ALA A 160 -4.83 12.43 17.79
CA ALA A 160 -5.75 12.95 16.80
C ALA A 160 -6.94 12.01 16.60
N SER A 161 -8.12 12.55 16.39
CA SER A 161 -9.30 11.75 16.04
C SER A 161 -9.19 11.19 14.61
N ARG A 162 -9.92 10.11 14.33
CA ARG A 162 -10.08 9.52 12.99
C ARG A 162 -10.36 10.59 11.92
N GLN A 163 -11.31 11.47 12.18
CA GLN A 163 -11.68 12.54 11.25
C GLN A 163 -10.52 13.50 10.97
N GLN A 164 -9.75 13.89 11.98
CA GLN A 164 -8.58 14.76 11.81
C GLN A 164 -7.47 14.08 11.02
N LEU A 165 -7.22 12.80 11.27
CA LEU A 165 -6.25 11.99 10.53
C LEU A 165 -6.64 11.88 9.05
N ILE A 166 -7.90 11.54 8.75
CA ILE A 166 -8.43 11.47 7.37
C ILE A 166 -8.32 12.84 6.68
N ALA A 167 -8.69 13.93 7.35
CA ALA A 167 -8.60 15.28 6.77
C ALA A 167 -7.15 15.64 6.39
N THR A 168 -6.18 15.28 7.24
CA THR A 168 -4.75 15.50 6.96
C THR A 168 -4.27 14.67 5.77
N ALA A 169 -4.62 13.38 5.71
CA ALA A 169 -4.31 12.51 4.58
C ALA A 169 -4.98 13.01 3.27
N ASN A 170 -6.24 13.45 3.33
CA ASN A 170 -6.93 13.99 2.17
C ASN A 170 -6.31 15.30 1.65
N ALA A 171 -5.74 16.12 2.54
CA ALA A 171 -5.05 17.35 2.13
C ALA A 171 -3.80 17.07 1.28
N TYR A 172 -3.14 15.90 1.46
CA TYR A 172 -2.06 15.45 0.58
C TYR A 172 -2.56 15.27 -0.86
N PHE A 173 -3.63 14.52 -1.06
CA PHE A 173 -4.20 14.30 -2.39
C PHE A 173 -4.72 15.60 -3.03
N ALA A 174 -5.36 16.44 -2.21
CA ALA A 174 -5.84 17.75 -2.69
C ALA A 174 -4.69 18.67 -3.13
N GLY A 175 -3.56 18.62 -2.38
CA GLY A 175 -2.36 19.39 -2.72
C GLY A 175 -1.59 18.85 -3.92
N LEU A 176 -1.72 17.56 -4.21
CA LEU A 176 -1.04 16.90 -5.33
C LEU A 176 -1.81 17.10 -6.66
N GLN A 177 -3.14 17.03 -6.62
CA GLN A 177 -3.98 17.18 -7.80
C GLN A 177 -3.83 18.56 -8.43
N ARG A 178 -3.42 18.62 -9.69
CA ARG A 178 -3.17 19.88 -10.42
C ARG A 178 -2.27 20.84 -9.65
N ASN A 179 -1.23 20.30 -9.06
CA ASN A 179 -0.35 21.01 -8.16
C ASN A 179 0.23 22.27 -8.83
N ASP A 180 0.05 23.43 -8.19
CA ASP A 180 0.56 24.72 -8.65
C ASP A 180 1.57 25.34 -7.66
N GLY A 181 1.95 24.58 -6.62
CA GLY A 181 2.86 25.03 -5.59
C GLY A 181 2.26 25.95 -4.53
N LYS A 182 0.95 26.28 -4.59
CA LYS A 182 0.28 27.27 -3.72
C LYS A 182 -0.75 26.65 -2.78
N GLY A 183 -0.87 25.31 -2.74
CA GLY A 183 -1.82 24.60 -1.91
C GLY A 183 -1.45 24.59 -0.42
N TYR A 184 -2.32 23.96 0.37
CA TYR A 184 -2.02 23.61 1.77
C TYR A 184 -1.32 22.26 1.80
N TYR A 185 -0.10 22.23 2.31
CA TYR A 185 0.77 21.04 2.35
C TYR A 185 1.16 20.73 3.80
N PRO A 186 0.38 19.89 4.50
CA PRO A 186 0.59 19.61 5.93
C PRO A 186 1.70 18.59 6.15
N PHE A 187 2.94 18.95 5.85
CA PHE A 187 4.10 18.11 6.09
C PHE A 187 4.93 18.59 7.29
N THR A 188 5.57 17.63 7.98
CA THR A 188 6.67 17.95 8.90
C THR A 188 7.92 18.34 8.12
N ASN A 189 8.88 18.99 8.78
CA ASN A 189 10.13 19.40 8.11
C ASN A 189 11.00 18.21 7.71
N ASP A 190 10.88 17.09 8.44
CA ASP A 190 11.60 15.84 8.23
C ASP A 190 10.74 14.77 7.50
N CYS A 191 9.73 15.22 6.77
CA CYS A 191 8.87 14.34 6.00
C CYS A 191 9.68 13.60 4.91
N ASP A 192 9.41 12.29 4.79
CA ASP A 192 9.96 11.44 3.74
C ASP A 192 8.88 10.57 3.10
N ARG A 193 9.08 10.21 1.83
CA ARG A 193 8.16 9.40 1.03
C ARG A 193 8.89 8.23 0.41
N ILE A 194 8.31 7.04 0.55
CA ILE A 194 8.77 5.81 -0.09
C ILE A 194 7.66 5.35 -1.03
N GLU A 195 7.93 5.30 -2.32
CA GLU A 195 6.97 4.91 -3.35
C GLU A 195 7.51 3.71 -4.12
N ASN A 196 6.77 2.61 -4.09
CA ASN A 196 7.19 1.34 -4.68
C ASN A 196 8.60 0.90 -4.22
N GLY A 197 8.90 1.13 -2.94
CA GLY A 197 10.20 0.76 -2.34
C GLY A 197 11.35 1.74 -2.59
N ALA A 198 11.13 2.87 -3.27
CA ALA A 198 12.14 3.89 -3.50
C ALA A 198 11.86 5.18 -2.75
N HIS A 199 12.87 5.79 -2.13
CA HIS A 199 12.75 7.13 -1.57
C HIS A 199 12.56 8.14 -2.70
N THR A 200 11.40 8.81 -2.74
CA THR A 200 11.04 9.83 -3.74
C THR A 200 11.15 11.25 -3.20
N THR A 201 11.69 11.39 -2.00
CA THR A 201 12.08 12.65 -1.36
C THR A 201 13.47 12.48 -0.73
N ASN A 202 14.15 13.59 -0.43
CA ASN A 202 15.46 13.60 0.23
C ASN A 202 16.51 12.68 -0.43
N ASN A 203 16.34 12.38 -1.71
CA ASN A 203 17.16 11.43 -2.46
C ASN A 203 17.84 12.12 -3.68
N PRO A 204 18.97 12.81 -3.48
CA PRO A 204 19.68 13.48 -4.57
C PRO A 204 20.31 12.51 -5.58
N ALA A 205 20.44 11.23 -5.24
CA ALA A 205 21.00 10.20 -6.13
C ALA A 205 20.06 9.83 -7.28
N ILE A 206 18.75 10.04 -7.12
CA ILE A 206 17.80 9.89 -8.24
C ILE A 206 17.95 11.13 -9.13
N GLN A 207 18.56 10.93 -10.28
CA GLN A 207 18.70 12.01 -11.26
C GLN A 207 17.36 12.37 -11.88
N ALA A 208 17.14 13.68 -12.07
CA ALA A 208 15.98 14.16 -12.81
C ALA A 208 16.00 13.57 -14.23
N ARG A 209 14.89 12.98 -14.65
CA ARG A 209 14.74 12.35 -15.99
C ARG A 209 14.92 13.33 -17.15
N SER A 210 14.83 14.61 -16.90
CA SER A 210 14.82 15.68 -17.91
C SER A 210 15.98 16.67 -17.82
N GLY A 211 17.01 16.39 -17.01
CA GLY A 211 18.20 17.22 -16.85
C GLY A 211 17.89 18.62 -16.30
N GLY A 212 18.31 18.96 -15.11
CA GLY A 212 18.09 20.24 -14.45
C GLY A 212 17.41 20.08 -13.09
N PHE A 213 16.12 20.28 -13.00
CA PHE A 213 15.39 20.21 -11.74
C PHE A 213 15.24 18.76 -11.23
N ASN A 214 15.71 18.52 -10.01
CA ASN A 214 15.57 17.21 -9.34
C ASN A 214 14.56 17.30 -8.19
N ALA A 215 13.30 17.01 -8.47
CA ALA A 215 12.23 17.00 -7.46
C ALA A 215 12.53 15.98 -6.33
N MET A 216 13.16 14.85 -6.64
CA MET A 216 13.42 13.78 -5.67
C MET A 216 14.49 14.14 -4.64
N ALA A 217 15.31 15.17 -4.91
CA ALA A 217 16.27 15.70 -3.94
C ALA A 217 15.62 16.54 -2.83
N LEU A 218 14.39 17.01 -3.05
CA LEU A 218 13.65 17.84 -2.12
C LEU A 218 12.94 16.99 -1.04
N SER A 219 12.71 17.58 0.14
CA SER A 219 11.77 17.01 1.12
C SER A 219 10.33 17.25 0.67
N CYS A 220 9.35 16.62 1.36
CA CYS A 220 7.96 16.60 0.92
C CYS A 220 7.39 18.01 0.63
N LYS A 221 7.54 18.94 1.57
CA LYS A 221 6.91 20.27 1.43
C LYS A 221 7.51 21.07 0.28
N PRO A 222 8.83 21.28 0.16
CA PRO A 222 9.43 21.96 -1.00
C PRO A 222 9.12 21.27 -2.33
N GLN A 223 8.99 19.95 -2.34
CA GLN A 223 8.62 19.21 -3.55
C GLN A 223 7.22 19.60 -4.04
N PHE A 224 6.23 19.72 -3.14
CA PHE A 224 4.88 20.17 -3.47
C PHE A 224 4.84 21.67 -3.79
N GLU A 225 5.56 22.50 -3.02
CA GLU A 225 5.67 23.95 -3.25
C GLU A 225 6.35 24.30 -4.59
N SER A 226 7.09 23.37 -5.17
CA SER A 226 7.70 23.57 -6.50
C SER A 226 6.70 23.60 -7.65
N GLY A 227 5.49 23.04 -7.48
CA GLY A 227 4.51 22.88 -8.57
C GLY A 227 4.82 21.69 -9.51
N TYR A 228 5.78 20.84 -9.16
CA TYR A 228 6.24 19.72 -10.02
C TYR A 228 5.14 18.75 -10.42
N TYR A 229 4.16 18.53 -9.54
CA TYR A 229 3.11 17.53 -9.74
C TYR A 229 1.91 18.02 -10.57
N ALA A 230 2.03 19.12 -11.27
CA ALA A 230 0.98 19.62 -12.18
C ALA A 230 0.51 18.60 -13.24
N VAL A 231 1.34 17.57 -13.52
CA VAL A 231 1.02 16.44 -14.42
C VAL A 231 -0.08 15.52 -13.88
N VAL A 232 -0.31 15.53 -12.57
CA VAL A 232 -1.40 14.76 -11.94
C VAL A 232 -2.69 15.57 -12.13
N THR A 233 -3.45 15.25 -13.18
CA THR A 233 -4.58 16.05 -13.63
C THR A 233 -5.85 15.80 -12.81
N ARG A 234 -5.99 14.63 -12.18
CA ARG A 234 -7.11 14.27 -11.34
C ARG A 234 -6.69 13.19 -10.33
N ILE A 235 -7.21 13.29 -9.10
CA ILE A 235 -7.13 12.22 -8.09
C ILE A 235 -8.55 11.96 -7.61
N HIS A 236 -9.05 10.76 -7.84
CA HIS A 236 -10.44 10.40 -7.55
C HIS A 236 -10.56 9.09 -6.77
N HIS A 237 -11.79 8.78 -6.32
CA HIS A 237 -12.10 7.60 -5.49
C HIS A 237 -11.18 7.48 -4.26
N ARG A 238 -10.92 8.61 -3.59
CA ARG A 238 -10.09 8.67 -2.39
C ARG A 238 -10.84 8.01 -1.24
N ARG A 239 -10.39 6.83 -0.81
CA ARG A 239 -10.95 6.04 0.29
C ARG A 239 -9.95 5.94 1.44
N TYR A 240 -10.46 5.91 2.66
CA TYR A 240 -9.67 5.82 3.90
C TYR A 240 -10.25 4.70 4.78
N PRO A 241 -10.17 3.43 4.35
CA PRO A 241 -10.87 2.34 5.00
C PRO A 241 -10.31 1.99 6.38
N LEU A 242 -9.00 2.16 6.62
CA LEU A 242 -8.37 1.84 7.89
C LEU A 242 -7.69 3.08 8.47
N VAL A 243 -7.96 3.34 9.75
CA VAL A 243 -7.32 4.42 10.52
C VAL A 243 -6.87 3.90 11.86
N ASP A 244 -5.57 3.84 12.04
CA ASP A 244 -4.93 3.50 13.32
C ASP A 244 -4.77 4.78 14.16
N GLU A 245 -5.78 5.07 14.98
CA GLU A 245 -5.76 6.27 15.84
C GLU A 245 -4.68 6.20 16.93
N GLU A 246 -4.29 5.00 17.36
CA GLU A 246 -3.23 4.80 18.34
C GLU A 246 -1.87 5.22 17.79
N ARG A 247 -1.56 4.81 16.56
CA ARG A 247 -0.28 5.10 15.90
C ARG A 247 -0.35 6.31 14.96
N GLY A 248 -1.49 6.98 14.85
CA GLY A 248 -1.66 8.14 13.97
C GLY A 248 -1.45 7.79 12.48
N VAL A 249 -1.95 6.63 12.05
CA VAL A 249 -1.76 6.14 10.67
C VAL A 249 -3.09 6.11 9.93
N VAL A 250 -3.06 6.53 8.67
CA VAL A 250 -4.17 6.39 7.73
C VAL A 250 -3.73 5.53 6.56
N TRP A 251 -4.51 4.50 6.27
CA TRP A 251 -4.39 3.69 5.06
C TRP A 251 -5.43 4.15 4.04
N SER A 252 -5.00 4.41 2.83
CA SER A 252 -5.84 4.97 1.79
C SER A 252 -5.68 4.30 0.44
N TYR A 253 -6.69 4.48 -0.40
CA TYR A 253 -6.67 4.15 -1.82
C TYR A 253 -7.09 5.37 -2.63
N ALA A 254 -6.50 5.55 -3.80
CA ALA A 254 -6.89 6.57 -4.77
C ALA A 254 -6.48 6.16 -6.18
N ILE A 255 -7.12 6.77 -7.18
CA ILE A 255 -6.71 6.68 -8.58
C ILE A 255 -6.14 8.02 -9.02
N PHE A 256 -4.91 8.00 -9.53
CA PHE A 256 -4.22 9.17 -10.07
C PHE A 256 -4.27 9.14 -11.58
N ASP A 257 -4.92 10.14 -12.19
CA ASP A 257 -4.95 10.31 -13.63
C ASP A 257 -3.88 11.31 -14.09
N HIS A 258 -3.12 10.90 -15.08
CA HIS A 258 -2.23 11.73 -15.86
C HIS A 258 -2.87 11.91 -17.24
N GLY A 259 -3.52 13.05 -17.49
CA GLY A 259 -4.34 13.26 -18.69
C GLY A 259 -3.54 13.43 -19.99
N GLY A 260 -2.20 13.45 -19.94
CA GLY A 260 -1.35 13.65 -21.10
C GLY A 260 -1.37 15.08 -21.66
N THR A 261 -1.96 16.03 -20.92
CA THR A 261 -2.23 17.42 -21.39
C THR A 261 -1.24 18.44 -20.84
N VAL A 262 -0.26 18.03 -20.05
CA VAL A 262 0.75 18.91 -19.43
C VAL A 262 2.14 18.52 -19.91
N PRO A 263 2.55 18.93 -21.13
CA PRO A 263 3.85 18.56 -21.68
C PRO A 263 5.04 19.29 -21.03
N VAL A 264 4.77 20.42 -20.39
CA VAL A 264 5.75 21.25 -19.68
C VAL A 264 5.14 21.72 -18.37
N VAL A 265 5.89 21.56 -17.29
CA VAL A 265 5.55 22.12 -15.98
C VAL A 265 6.36 23.39 -15.75
N HIS A 266 5.68 24.47 -15.36
CA HIS A 266 6.30 25.71 -14.92
C HIS A 266 6.43 25.70 -13.40
N LEU A 267 7.66 25.62 -12.92
CA LEU A 267 7.93 25.59 -11.49
C LEU A 267 7.78 26.96 -10.85
N THR A 268 7.53 26.99 -9.54
CA THR A 268 7.37 28.25 -8.79
C THR A 268 8.64 29.11 -8.73
N ASN A 269 9.81 28.51 -8.96
CA ASN A 269 11.10 29.22 -9.07
C ASN A 269 11.37 29.83 -10.46
N GLY A 270 10.45 29.67 -11.42
CA GLY A 270 10.56 30.17 -12.79
C GLY A 270 11.22 29.19 -13.78
N GLU A 271 11.73 28.05 -13.31
CA GLU A 271 12.25 27.01 -14.20
C GLU A 271 11.11 26.25 -14.88
N THR A 272 11.45 25.54 -15.94
CA THR A 272 10.52 24.64 -16.65
C THR A 272 11.06 23.23 -16.71
N VAL A 273 10.15 22.25 -16.58
CA VAL A 273 10.48 20.82 -16.67
C VAL A 273 9.69 20.22 -17.82
N ASP A 274 10.41 19.53 -18.72
CA ASP A 274 9.81 18.78 -19.82
C ASP A 274 9.15 17.50 -19.28
N MET A 275 7.85 17.35 -19.50
CA MET A 275 7.03 16.22 -19.06
C MET A 275 6.56 15.35 -20.21
N LYS A 276 7.31 15.29 -21.31
CA LYS A 276 6.97 14.47 -22.49
C LYS A 276 6.72 13.00 -22.17
N ASN A 277 7.30 12.49 -21.09
CA ASN A 277 7.03 11.13 -20.63
C ASN A 277 5.59 10.93 -20.10
N PHE A 278 4.90 12.03 -19.78
CA PHE A 278 3.50 12.05 -19.36
C PHE A 278 2.56 12.54 -20.47
N ASN A 279 2.97 12.47 -21.73
CA ASN A 279 2.18 12.93 -22.88
C ASN A 279 1.10 11.94 -23.33
N ARG A 280 1.01 10.77 -22.68
CA ARG A 280 -0.03 9.77 -22.93
C ARG A 280 -0.93 9.67 -21.71
N PRO A 281 -2.25 9.66 -21.91
CA PRO A 281 -3.17 9.41 -20.81
C PRO A 281 -2.86 8.09 -20.11
N SER A 282 -2.79 8.12 -18.79
CA SER A 282 -2.53 6.95 -17.94
C SER A 282 -3.15 7.14 -16.58
N SER A 283 -3.48 6.06 -15.91
CA SER A 283 -3.90 6.06 -14.51
C SER A 283 -3.05 5.11 -13.69
N ILE A 284 -2.88 5.46 -12.43
CA ILE A 284 -2.20 4.65 -11.44
C ILE A 284 -3.16 4.48 -10.27
N GLU A 285 -3.45 3.22 -9.91
CA GLU A 285 -4.01 2.90 -8.61
C GLU A 285 -2.91 3.04 -7.57
N VAL A 286 -3.20 3.70 -6.48
CA VAL A 286 -2.28 3.85 -5.35
C VAL A 286 -2.91 3.39 -4.05
N THR A 287 -2.14 2.64 -3.29
CA THR A 287 -2.38 2.31 -1.88
C THR A 287 -1.33 3.04 -1.06
N GLU A 288 -1.75 3.97 -0.21
CA GLU A 288 -0.83 4.81 0.57
C GLU A 288 -1.12 4.74 2.06
N ALA A 289 -0.07 4.53 2.86
CA ALA A 289 -0.07 4.69 4.31
C ALA A 289 0.56 6.04 4.67
N PHE A 290 -0.14 6.82 5.50
CA PHE A 290 0.31 8.11 6.01
C PHE A 290 0.58 8.00 7.50
N ARG A 291 1.80 8.29 7.94
CA ARG A 291 2.12 8.54 9.34
C ARG A 291 1.92 10.03 9.64
N ILE A 292 1.02 10.33 10.58
CA ILE A 292 0.59 11.70 10.91
C ILE A 292 0.93 12.01 12.37
N GLU A 293 1.57 13.16 12.57
CA GLU A 293 1.94 13.68 13.88
C GLU A 293 1.54 15.16 13.99
N ASN A 294 0.81 15.52 15.03
CA ASN A 294 0.37 16.91 15.26
C ASN A 294 -0.30 17.57 14.04
N GLY A 295 -1.15 16.83 13.33
CA GLY A 295 -1.85 17.28 12.13
C GLY A 295 -0.96 17.45 10.88
N LYS A 296 0.23 16.85 10.87
CA LYS A 296 1.17 16.89 9.74
C LYS A 296 1.63 15.50 9.36
N ILE A 297 1.82 15.28 8.07
CA ILE A 297 2.35 14.04 7.50
C ILE A 297 3.87 14.01 7.70
N ARG A 298 4.36 12.96 8.32
CA ARG A 298 5.79 12.73 8.56
C ARG A 298 6.37 11.66 7.66
N ARG A 299 5.58 10.63 7.32
CA ARG A 299 5.97 9.57 6.39
C ARG A 299 4.81 9.23 5.47
N VAL A 300 5.17 8.88 4.25
CA VAL A 300 4.27 8.25 3.28
C VAL A 300 4.94 6.99 2.78
N GLU A 301 4.20 5.89 2.77
CA GLU A 301 4.62 4.65 2.11
C GLU A 301 3.55 4.23 1.12
N MET A 302 3.93 3.95 -0.13
CA MET A 302 3.01 3.72 -1.22
C MET A 302 3.37 2.47 -2.03
N VAL A 303 2.34 1.73 -2.40
CA VAL A 303 2.37 0.71 -3.47
C VAL A 303 1.42 1.17 -4.57
N GLY A 304 1.91 1.29 -5.79
CA GLY A 304 1.09 1.72 -6.91
C GLY A 304 1.37 0.95 -8.19
N SER A 305 0.33 0.72 -8.95
CA SER A 305 0.34 0.01 -10.22
C SER A 305 -0.38 0.77 -11.32
N GLY A 306 0.11 0.66 -12.55
CA GLY A 306 -0.59 1.19 -13.72
C GLY A 306 -1.92 0.45 -13.94
N VAL A 307 -2.98 1.22 -14.19
CA VAL A 307 -4.33 0.71 -14.49
C VAL A 307 -4.88 1.39 -15.74
N THR A 308 -6.04 0.92 -16.22
CA THR A 308 -6.72 1.53 -17.36
C THR A 308 -7.03 3.01 -17.07
N PHE A 309 -6.75 3.89 -18.04
CA PHE A 309 -7.02 5.32 -17.91
C PHE A 309 -8.49 5.58 -17.59
N HIS A 310 -8.75 6.41 -16.58
CA HIS A 310 -10.08 6.69 -16.01
C HIS A 310 -10.78 5.43 -15.45
N LEU A 311 -10.02 4.49 -14.91
CA LEU A 311 -10.58 3.30 -14.25
C LEU A 311 -11.73 3.70 -13.33
N ASN A 312 -12.85 2.95 -13.42
CA ASN A 312 -13.91 2.99 -12.43
C ASN A 312 -13.65 1.86 -11.41
N PRO A 313 -13.25 2.18 -10.18
CA PRO A 313 -12.76 1.17 -9.24
C PRO A 313 -13.80 0.13 -8.86
N ALA A 314 -13.34 -1.07 -8.56
CA ALA A 314 -14.18 -2.16 -8.05
C ALA A 314 -14.80 -1.86 -6.68
N TRP A 315 -14.16 -0.99 -5.89
CA TRP A 315 -14.62 -0.62 -4.55
C TRP A 315 -15.41 0.68 -4.58
N PRO A 316 -16.72 0.64 -4.20
CA PRO A 316 -17.56 1.83 -4.22
C PRO A 316 -17.19 2.82 -3.10
N GLY A 317 -17.62 4.05 -3.25
CA GLY A 317 -17.41 5.10 -2.26
C GLY A 317 -16.12 5.89 -2.52
N GLY A 318 -15.78 6.74 -1.57
CA GLY A 318 -14.64 7.64 -1.65
C GLY A 318 -15.02 9.07 -1.99
N LEU A 319 -14.12 9.97 -1.63
CA LEU A 319 -14.24 11.37 -2.00
C LEU A 319 -13.83 11.49 -3.47
N SER A 320 -14.72 11.95 -4.30
CA SER A 320 -14.42 12.39 -5.66
C SER A 320 -14.59 13.90 -5.71
N ASP A 321 -13.61 14.61 -6.20
CA ASP A 321 -13.83 15.99 -6.62
C ASP A 321 -14.78 15.94 -7.83
N ARG A 322 -15.95 16.54 -7.68
CA ARG A 322 -16.91 16.75 -8.76
C ARG A 322 -16.46 17.91 -9.63
#